data_bd47e94e3e97c34547f42f4ae5ee9834
#
_entry.id   bd47e94e3e97c34547f42f4ae5ee9834
#
_cell.length_a   1.000
_cell.length_b   1.000
_cell.length_c   1.000
_cell.angle_alpha   90.00
_cell.angle_beta   90.00
_cell.angle_gamma   90.00
#
_symmetry.space_group_name_H-M   'P 1'
#
loop_
_entity.id
_entity.type
_entity.pdbx_description
1 polymer ?
#
loop_
_entity_poly.entity_id
_entity_poly.type
_entity_poly.pdbx_seq_one_letter_code
_entity_poly.pdbx_strand_id
1 'polypeptide(L)'
;MAKLNKISVLWIDEQAQMNAEQVSGLADQGMACRCTPSADLADEAYVSAQVVVVNLHQHTELLKQVQARLREVNGSAPVVARVKPDNLELGIEAMSQGAQTVVSADQYSAADWLDTLASIEVSPQKQEHAFVFADPVSRNLLALAERVAQVDVTVLLTGPTGVGKEVLARI
;
A
#
# COMPACT_ATOMS: atom_id res chain seq x y z
N MET A 1 1.67 5.30 -27.05
CA MET A 1 2.57 5.04 -25.92
C MET A 1 1.71 4.81 -24.68
N ALA A 2 1.59 3.57 -24.23
CA ALA A 2 0.86 3.25 -23.01
C ALA A 2 1.59 3.91 -21.83
N LYS A 3 0.89 4.74 -21.04
CA LYS A 3 1.38 5.19 -19.73
C LYS A 3 1.62 3.93 -18.91
N LEU A 4 2.87 3.52 -18.69
CA LEU A 4 3.16 2.55 -17.65
C LEU A 4 2.61 3.14 -16.33
N ASN A 5 1.64 2.47 -15.75
CA ASN A 5 1.12 2.83 -14.44
C ASN A 5 2.29 2.66 -13.46
N LYS A 6 2.84 3.77 -12.98
CA LYS A 6 3.95 3.73 -12.03
C LYS A 6 3.42 3.21 -10.70
N ILE A 7 4.05 2.17 -10.17
CA ILE A 7 3.74 1.65 -8.83
C ILE A 7 4.24 2.67 -7.80
N SER A 8 3.35 3.16 -6.95
CA SER A 8 3.69 4.10 -5.87
C SER A 8 4.26 3.33 -4.68
N VAL A 9 5.53 3.54 -4.37
CA VAL A 9 6.26 2.89 -3.28
C VAL A 9 6.61 3.91 -2.22
N LEU A 10 6.14 3.70 -0.98
CA LEU A 10 6.59 4.44 0.19
C LEU A 10 7.77 3.68 0.82
N TRP A 11 8.94 4.31 0.84
CA TRP A 11 10.16 3.73 1.35
C TRP A 11 10.59 4.39 2.65
N ILE A 12 10.64 3.64 3.74
CA ILE A 12 10.94 4.14 5.08
C ILE A 12 12.23 3.51 5.58
N ASP A 13 13.23 4.35 5.86
CA ASP A 13 14.53 3.96 6.37
C ASP A 13 15.07 5.02 7.33
N GLU A 14 15.17 4.71 8.60
CA GLU A 14 15.61 5.64 9.65
C GLU A 14 17.10 5.97 9.57
N GLN A 15 17.93 5.11 8.98
CA GLN A 15 19.37 5.25 9.00
C GLN A 15 19.97 5.66 7.65
N ALA A 16 19.39 5.22 6.56
CA ALA A 16 19.92 5.46 5.23
C ALA A 16 18.80 5.83 4.24
N GLN A 17 18.93 7.01 3.65
CA GLN A 17 18.11 7.37 2.50
C GLN A 17 18.72 6.79 1.22
N MET A 18 17.87 6.33 0.32
CA MET A 18 18.29 5.95 -1.02
C MET A 18 18.96 7.13 -1.71
N ASN A 19 20.07 6.88 -2.38
CA ASN A 19 20.71 7.89 -3.20
C ASN A 19 19.90 8.16 -4.48
N ALA A 20 20.19 9.28 -5.16
CA ALA A 20 19.46 9.69 -6.35
C ALA A 20 19.55 8.67 -7.50
N GLU A 21 20.64 7.94 -7.61
CA GLU A 21 20.89 6.92 -8.63
C GLU A 21 19.98 5.69 -8.39
N GLN A 22 19.85 5.25 -7.14
CA GLN A 22 18.95 4.15 -6.76
C GLN A 22 17.49 4.50 -7.02
N VAL A 23 17.06 5.70 -6.65
CA VAL A 23 15.69 6.19 -6.92
C VAL A 23 15.42 6.28 -8.42
N SER A 24 16.40 6.77 -9.21
CA SER A 24 16.28 6.84 -10.67
C SER A 24 16.19 5.44 -11.30
N GLY A 25 17.01 4.49 -10.86
CA GLY A 25 16.96 3.11 -11.34
C GLY A 25 15.61 2.43 -11.11
N LEU A 26 14.99 2.67 -9.96
CA LEU A 26 13.64 2.17 -9.67
C LEU A 26 12.58 2.90 -10.49
N ALA A 27 12.75 4.21 -10.73
CA ALA A 27 11.83 4.99 -11.54
C ALA A 27 11.83 4.56 -13.01
N ASP A 28 12.97 4.15 -13.55
CA ASP A 28 13.13 3.62 -14.91
C ASP A 28 12.38 2.29 -15.09
N GLN A 29 12.20 1.54 -14.01
CA GLN A 29 11.42 0.30 -13.95
C GLN A 29 9.94 0.52 -13.62
N GLY A 30 9.48 1.76 -13.62
CA GLY A 30 8.06 2.09 -13.39
C GLY A 30 7.67 2.19 -11.92
N MET A 31 8.61 2.35 -10.99
CA MET A 31 8.35 2.55 -9.57
C MET A 31 8.51 4.02 -9.20
N ALA A 32 7.50 4.62 -8.57
CA ALA A 32 7.57 5.97 -8.03
C ALA A 32 7.85 5.88 -6.53
N CYS A 33 9.13 5.98 -6.14
CA CYS A 33 9.55 5.85 -4.76
C CYS A 33 9.52 7.21 -4.04
N ARG A 34 8.82 7.25 -2.91
CA ARG A 34 8.89 8.34 -1.93
C ARG A 34 9.68 7.84 -0.72
N CYS A 35 10.89 8.38 -0.52
CA CYS A 35 11.78 7.99 0.57
C CYS A 35 11.63 8.92 1.76
N THR A 36 11.62 8.36 2.97
CA THR A 36 11.49 9.09 4.22
C THR A 36 12.25 8.40 5.35
N PRO A 37 12.82 9.14 6.30
CA PRO A 37 13.47 8.55 7.47
C PRO A 37 12.50 8.20 8.60
N SER A 38 11.22 8.55 8.50
CA SER A 38 10.26 8.39 9.61
C SER A 38 8.95 7.78 9.14
N ALA A 39 8.30 7.04 10.04
CA ALA A 39 6.94 6.59 9.89
C ALA A 39 5.90 7.70 10.17
N ASP A 40 6.33 8.80 10.79
CA ASP A 40 5.44 9.94 11.08
C ASP A 40 5.26 10.83 9.86
N LEU A 41 4.37 10.41 8.98
CA LEU A 41 4.02 11.07 7.74
C LEU A 41 2.55 11.47 7.75
N ALA A 42 2.22 12.44 6.88
CA ALA A 42 0.82 12.73 6.60
C ALA A 42 0.08 11.51 6.03
N ASP A 43 -1.17 11.34 6.39
CA ASP A 43 -2.02 10.21 6.02
C ASP A 43 -2.06 9.97 4.50
N GLU A 44 -2.01 11.03 3.70
CA GLU A 44 -1.96 10.97 2.24
C GLU A 44 -0.79 10.14 1.69
N ALA A 45 0.34 10.09 2.40
CA ALA A 45 1.49 9.30 1.99
C ALA A 45 1.21 7.80 2.06
N TYR A 46 0.50 7.37 3.11
CA TYR A 46 0.10 5.98 3.30
C TYR A 46 -1.07 5.59 2.40
N VAL A 47 -2.06 6.47 2.23
CA VAL A 47 -3.21 6.26 1.35
C VAL A 47 -2.79 6.15 -0.12
N SER A 48 -1.78 6.93 -0.54
CA SER A 48 -1.29 6.92 -1.92
C SER A 48 -0.30 5.80 -2.22
N ALA A 49 0.22 5.10 -1.20
CA ALA A 49 1.18 4.03 -1.38
C ALA A 49 0.49 2.73 -1.82
N GLN A 50 1.01 2.12 -2.88
CA GLN A 50 0.60 0.77 -3.31
C GLN A 50 1.43 -0.31 -2.62
N VAL A 51 2.64 0.03 -2.20
CA VAL A 51 3.54 -0.82 -1.41
C VAL A 51 4.26 0.06 -0.40
N VAL A 52 4.44 -0.43 0.81
CA VAL A 52 5.28 0.21 1.82
C VAL A 52 6.50 -0.67 2.07
N VAL A 53 7.68 -0.11 1.87
CA VAL A 53 8.96 -0.77 2.13
C VAL A 53 9.54 -0.21 3.42
N VAL A 54 9.87 -1.07 4.37
CA VAL A 54 10.42 -0.69 5.68
C VAL A 54 11.80 -1.33 5.83
N ASN A 55 12.84 -0.51 5.97
CA ASN A 55 14.19 -1.02 6.23
C ASN A 55 14.39 -1.19 7.73
N LEU A 56 14.61 -2.44 8.16
CA LEU A 56 14.79 -2.80 9.57
C LEU A 56 16.28 -3.04 9.85
N HIS A 57 16.81 -2.38 10.87
CA HIS A 57 18.24 -2.48 11.22
C HIS A 57 18.49 -3.38 12.43
N GLN A 58 17.77 -3.16 13.53
CA GLN A 58 17.97 -3.88 14.79
C GLN A 58 16.67 -4.37 15.42
N HIS A 59 15.56 -3.68 15.20
CA HIS A 59 14.28 -3.93 15.86
C HIS A 59 13.14 -3.79 14.86
N THR A 60 12.00 -4.41 15.20
CA THR A 60 10.76 -4.34 14.41
C THR A 60 9.85 -3.16 14.77
N GLU A 61 10.31 -2.23 15.61
CA GLU A 61 9.48 -1.14 16.11
C GLU A 61 8.96 -0.22 15.00
N LEU A 62 9.82 0.08 14.02
CA LEU A 62 9.44 0.85 12.85
C LEU A 62 8.31 0.16 12.05
N LEU A 63 8.37 -1.16 11.92
CA LEU A 63 7.32 -1.95 11.27
C LEU A 63 5.98 -1.83 12.01
N LYS A 64 6.00 -1.90 13.35
CA LYS A 64 4.79 -1.73 14.18
C LYS A 64 4.16 -0.36 14.01
N GLN A 65 5.00 0.70 13.99
CA GLN A 65 4.54 2.07 13.76
C GLN A 65 3.89 2.22 12.38
N VAL A 66 4.53 1.72 11.33
CA VAL A 66 4.00 1.74 9.97
C VAL A 66 2.65 1.01 9.88
N GLN A 67 2.55 -0.16 10.49
CA GLN A 67 1.30 -0.92 10.49
C GLN A 67 0.20 -0.25 11.29
N ALA A 68 0.54 0.41 12.41
CA ALA A 68 -0.42 1.20 13.18
C ALA A 68 -0.97 2.35 12.31
N ARG A 69 -0.09 3.07 11.62
CA ARG A 69 -0.49 4.16 10.71
C ARG A 69 -1.34 3.66 9.54
N LEU A 70 -0.96 2.53 8.91
CA LEU A 70 -1.78 1.93 7.86
C LEU A 70 -3.19 1.57 8.34
N ARG A 71 -3.34 1.04 9.56
CA ARG A 71 -4.66 0.75 10.15
C ARG A 71 -5.47 2.02 10.41
N GLU A 72 -4.83 3.09 10.91
CA GLU A 72 -5.50 4.38 11.18
C GLU A 72 -6.09 4.98 9.90
N VAL A 73 -5.38 4.88 8.78
CA VAL A 73 -5.83 5.41 7.48
C VAL A 73 -6.65 4.42 6.66
N ASN A 74 -6.99 3.25 7.21
CA ASN A 74 -7.61 2.13 6.49
C ASN A 74 -6.85 1.73 5.22
N GLY A 75 -5.52 1.90 5.24
CA GLY A 75 -4.64 1.52 4.13
C GLY A 75 -4.49 0.00 4.04
N SER A 76 -4.51 -0.53 2.83
CA SER A 76 -4.33 -1.95 2.53
C SER A 76 -3.01 -2.26 1.82
N ALA A 77 -2.10 -1.30 1.77
CA ALA A 77 -0.82 -1.48 1.10
C ALA A 77 0.01 -2.60 1.78
N PRO A 78 0.50 -3.58 1.01
CA PRO A 78 1.37 -4.61 1.53
C PRO A 78 2.67 -4.00 2.07
N VAL A 79 3.15 -4.54 3.19
CA VAL A 79 4.40 -4.10 3.81
C VAL A 79 5.51 -5.10 3.49
N VAL A 80 6.56 -4.61 2.87
CA VAL A 80 7.81 -5.35 2.59
C VAL A 80 8.85 -4.93 3.61
N ALA A 81 9.35 -5.88 4.40
CA ALA A 81 10.47 -5.62 5.30
C ALA A 81 11.80 -5.88 4.60
N ARG A 82 12.74 -4.95 4.72
CA ARG A 82 14.13 -5.15 4.29
C ARG A 82 15.00 -5.39 5.51
N VAL A 83 15.77 -6.47 5.47
CA VAL A 83 16.62 -6.91 6.58
C VAL A 83 17.98 -7.31 6.04
N LYS A 84 19.06 -7.02 6.78
CA LYS A 84 20.38 -7.51 6.41
C LYS A 84 20.44 -9.04 6.39
N PRO A 85 21.17 -9.65 5.46
CA PRO A 85 21.23 -11.12 5.33
C PRO A 85 21.74 -11.83 6.57
N ASP A 86 22.55 -11.17 7.39
CA ASP A 86 23.11 -11.68 8.64
C ASP A 86 22.12 -11.64 9.82
N ASN A 87 20.93 -11.04 9.64
CA ASN A 87 19.92 -10.92 10.69
C ASN A 87 18.60 -11.63 10.33
N LEU A 88 18.70 -12.93 10.14
CA LEU A 88 17.54 -13.77 9.78
C LEU A 88 16.44 -13.74 10.85
N GLU A 89 16.80 -13.66 12.13
CA GLU A 89 15.85 -13.63 13.25
C GLU A 89 14.92 -12.41 13.14
N LEU A 90 15.49 -11.25 12.79
CA LEU A 90 14.71 -10.04 12.56
C LEU A 90 13.73 -10.19 11.38
N GLY A 91 14.15 -10.92 10.34
CA GLY A 91 13.28 -11.24 9.20
C GLY A 91 12.09 -12.13 9.61
N ILE A 92 12.32 -13.16 10.41
CA ILE A 92 11.28 -14.05 10.93
C ILE A 92 10.32 -13.26 11.84
N GLU A 93 10.87 -12.42 12.70
CA GLU A 93 10.06 -11.56 13.56
C GLU A 93 9.19 -10.59 12.74
N ALA A 94 9.75 -9.96 11.71
CA ALA A 94 9.01 -9.07 10.81
C ALA A 94 7.83 -9.77 10.13
N MET A 95 8.03 -11.01 9.64
CA MET A 95 6.95 -11.83 9.08
C MET A 95 5.86 -12.13 10.11
N SER A 96 6.25 -12.50 11.34
CA SER A 96 5.29 -12.78 12.42
C SER A 96 4.48 -11.55 12.83
N GLN A 97 5.04 -10.36 12.65
CA GLN A 97 4.40 -9.08 12.92
C GLN A 97 3.62 -8.51 11.72
N GLY A 98 3.50 -9.28 10.63
CA GLY A 98 2.63 -8.96 9.50
C GLY A 98 3.31 -8.25 8.32
N ALA A 99 4.64 -8.31 8.22
CA ALA A 99 5.26 -8.04 6.93
C ALA A 99 4.83 -9.12 5.93
N GLN A 100 4.42 -8.72 4.73
CA GLN A 100 3.96 -9.67 3.71
C GLN A 100 5.11 -10.46 3.10
N THR A 101 6.27 -9.84 3.00
CA THR A 101 7.50 -10.50 2.56
C THR A 101 8.72 -9.81 3.18
N VAL A 102 9.84 -10.54 3.17
CA VAL A 102 11.14 -10.04 3.63
C VAL A 102 12.14 -10.15 2.49
N VAL A 103 12.86 -9.08 2.24
CA VAL A 103 13.91 -8.99 1.21
C VAL A 103 15.24 -8.59 1.82
N SER A 104 16.33 -8.93 1.14
CA SER A 104 17.67 -8.54 1.58
C SER A 104 17.87 -7.01 1.47
N ALA A 105 18.43 -6.41 2.52
CA ALA A 105 18.79 -4.99 2.51
C ALA A 105 19.93 -4.66 1.54
N ASP A 106 20.74 -5.64 1.15
CA ASP A 106 21.84 -5.49 0.20
C ASP A 106 21.36 -5.57 -1.26
N GLN A 107 20.11 -5.92 -1.48
CA GLN A 107 19.51 -6.10 -2.78
C GLN A 107 18.94 -4.77 -3.29
N TYR A 108 19.62 -4.16 -4.25
CA TYR A 108 19.20 -2.91 -4.90
C TYR A 108 18.93 -3.06 -6.40
N SER A 109 19.00 -4.30 -6.92
CA SER A 109 18.69 -4.55 -8.32
C SER A 109 17.21 -4.24 -8.59
N ALA A 110 16.96 -3.37 -9.56
CA ALA A 110 15.60 -3.02 -9.96
C ALA A 110 14.83 -4.24 -10.52
N ALA A 111 15.53 -5.22 -11.11
CA ALA A 111 14.93 -6.46 -11.59
C ALA A 111 14.41 -7.32 -10.42
N ASP A 112 15.20 -7.46 -9.35
CA ASP A 112 14.79 -8.22 -8.17
C ASP A 112 13.57 -7.60 -7.48
N TRP A 113 13.45 -6.27 -7.55
CA TRP A 113 12.27 -5.56 -7.05
C TRP A 113 11.03 -5.84 -7.87
N LEU A 114 11.14 -5.94 -9.20
CA LEU A 114 10.01 -6.31 -10.05
C LEU A 114 9.51 -7.72 -9.72
N ASP A 115 10.42 -8.68 -9.52
CA ASP A 115 10.07 -10.05 -9.13
C ASP A 115 9.43 -10.07 -7.72
N THR A 116 9.95 -9.28 -6.80
CA THR A 116 9.36 -9.13 -5.46
C THR A 116 7.95 -8.56 -5.53
N LEU A 117 7.76 -7.49 -6.30
CA LEU A 117 6.44 -6.85 -6.47
C LEU A 117 5.45 -7.75 -7.23
N ALA A 118 5.93 -8.56 -8.16
CA ALA A 118 5.10 -9.54 -8.87
C ALA A 118 4.63 -10.68 -7.96
N SER A 119 5.42 -11.03 -6.93
CA SER A 119 5.08 -12.05 -5.94
C SER A 119 4.11 -11.55 -4.85
N ILE A 120 4.00 -10.23 -4.70
CA ILE A 120 3.08 -9.58 -3.78
C ILE A 120 1.80 -9.25 -4.57
N GLU A 121 0.64 -9.60 -4.05
CA GLU A 121 -0.62 -9.09 -4.59
C GLU A 121 -0.68 -7.57 -4.34
N VAL A 122 -0.01 -6.82 -5.22
CA VAL A 122 -0.17 -5.38 -5.27
C VAL A 122 -1.56 -5.13 -5.82
N SER A 123 -2.50 -4.88 -4.94
CA SER A 123 -3.83 -4.46 -5.38
C SER A 123 -3.64 -3.25 -6.29
N PRO A 124 -4.13 -3.29 -7.55
CA PRO A 124 -4.13 -2.09 -8.37
C PRO A 124 -4.77 -1.00 -7.50
N GLN A 125 -4.10 0.14 -7.38
CA GLN A 125 -4.75 1.26 -6.70
C GLN A 125 -6.08 1.50 -7.40
N LYS A 126 -7.14 0.98 -6.82
CA LYS A 126 -8.38 1.69 -6.91
C LYS A 126 -8.04 3.05 -6.27
N GLN A 127 -8.05 4.10 -7.08
CA GLN A 127 -8.28 5.45 -6.58
C GLN A 127 -9.72 5.47 -6.02
N GLU A 128 -9.92 4.67 -4.99
CA GLU A 128 -11.07 4.81 -4.15
C GLU A 128 -10.74 6.04 -3.32
N HIS A 129 -11.31 7.16 -3.70
CA HIS A 129 -11.67 8.13 -2.72
C HIS A 129 -12.26 7.32 -1.58
N ALA A 130 -11.63 7.32 -0.40
CA ALA A 130 -12.17 6.63 0.76
C ALA A 130 -13.50 7.33 1.09
N PHE A 131 -14.58 6.81 0.54
CA PHE A 131 -15.91 7.35 0.80
C PHE A 131 -16.28 6.95 2.21
N VAL A 132 -16.31 7.94 3.09
CA VAL A 132 -16.65 7.73 4.50
C VAL A 132 -18.16 7.60 4.61
N PHE A 133 -18.66 6.37 4.68
CA PHE A 133 -20.04 6.08 5.04
C PHE A 133 -20.20 6.21 6.56
N ALA A 134 -20.30 7.46 7.05
CA ALA A 134 -20.29 7.74 8.48
C ALA A 134 -21.65 7.45 9.15
N ASP A 135 -22.76 7.69 8.45
CA ASP A 135 -24.08 7.50 9.00
C ASP A 135 -24.61 6.07 8.85
N PRO A 136 -25.51 5.59 9.76
CA PRO A 136 -26.02 4.23 9.73
C PRO A 136 -26.80 3.87 8.45
N VAL A 137 -27.49 4.82 7.83
CA VAL A 137 -28.28 4.58 6.62
C VAL A 137 -27.36 4.33 5.44
N SER A 138 -26.30 5.13 5.30
CA SER A 138 -25.28 4.95 4.26
C SER A 138 -24.52 3.64 4.41
N ARG A 139 -24.22 3.20 5.64
CA ARG A 139 -23.60 1.90 5.90
C ARG A 139 -24.51 0.72 5.51
N ASN A 140 -25.79 0.81 5.82
CA ASN A 140 -26.75 -0.21 5.44
C ASN A 140 -26.92 -0.30 3.91
N LEU A 141 -26.89 0.85 3.23
CA LEU A 141 -26.95 0.93 1.77
C LEU A 141 -25.72 0.32 1.13
N LEU A 142 -24.53 0.60 1.67
CA LEU A 142 -23.28 0.00 1.24
C LEU A 142 -23.32 -1.54 1.38
N ALA A 143 -23.68 -2.04 2.55
CA ALA A 143 -23.79 -3.48 2.80
C ALA A 143 -24.82 -4.16 1.87
N LEU A 144 -25.89 -3.47 1.48
CA LEU A 144 -26.83 -3.96 0.49
C LEU A 144 -26.20 -4.01 -0.91
N ALA A 145 -25.48 -2.93 -1.30
CA ALA A 145 -24.79 -2.85 -2.59
C ALA A 145 -23.75 -3.97 -2.74
N GLU A 146 -22.92 -4.20 -1.72
CA GLU A 146 -21.92 -5.27 -1.69
C GLU A 146 -22.55 -6.67 -1.85
N ARG A 147 -23.68 -6.92 -1.22
CA ARG A 147 -24.41 -8.20 -1.36
C ARG A 147 -24.96 -8.39 -2.75
N VAL A 148 -25.48 -7.32 -3.36
CA VAL A 148 -26.05 -7.37 -4.72
C VAL A 148 -24.95 -7.50 -5.76
N ALA A 149 -23.78 -6.90 -5.53
CA ALA A 149 -22.62 -7.00 -6.43
C ALA A 149 -22.04 -8.42 -6.53
N GLN A 150 -22.38 -9.32 -5.60
CA GLN A 150 -21.94 -10.72 -5.63
C GLN A 150 -22.75 -11.60 -6.60
N VAL A 151 -23.80 -11.08 -7.18
CA VAL A 151 -24.69 -11.80 -8.10
C VAL A 151 -24.79 -11.05 -9.43
N ASP A 152 -24.91 -11.80 -10.53
CA ASP A 152 -25.03 -11.23 -11.87
C ASP A 152 -26.47 -10.78 -12.16
N VAL A 153 -26.81 -9.59 -11.64
CA VAL A 153 -28.14 -8.97 -11.80
C VAL A 153 -28.02 -7.51 -12.19
N THR A 154 -28.96 -7.01 -12.97
CA THR A 154 -29.04 -5.59 -13.30
C THR A 154 -29.60 -4.80 -12.13
N VAL A 155 -28.89 -3.76 -11.69
CA VAL A 155 -29.29 -2.91 -10.57
C VAL A 155 -29.56 -1.49 -11.08
N LEU A 156 -30.69 -0.91 -10.67
CA LEU A 156 -31.04 0.48 -10.94
C LEU A 156 -30.88 1.32 -9.67
N LEU A 157 -29.94 2.28 -9.69
CA LEU A 157 -29.74 3.25 -8.61
C LEU A 157 -30.55 4.51 -8.89
N THR A 158 -31.52 4.82 -8.02
CA THR A 158 -32.36 6.01 -8.13
C THR A 158 -32.14 6.96 -6.95
N GLY A 159 -32.31 8.26 -7.18
CA GLY A 159 -32.16 9.28 -6.15
C GLY A 159 -31.89 10.66 -6.75
N PRO A 160 -31.95 11.74 -5.95
CA PRO A 160 -31.65 13.12 -6.37
C PRO A 160 -30.23 13.27 -6.97
N THR A 161 -30.03 14.34 -7.74
CA THR A 161 -28.70 14.67 -8.27
C THR A 161 -27.75 15.02 -7.12
N GLY A 162 -26.50 14.54 -7.18
CA GLY A 162 -25.47 14.85 -6.18
C GLY A 162 -25.44 13.95 -4.94
N VAL A 163 -26.33 12.95 -4.80
CA VAL A 163 -26.35 12.04 -3.63
C VAL A 163 -25.33 10.91 -3.67
N GLY A 164 -24.39 10.91 -4.61
CA GLY A 164 -23.33 9.90 -4.66
C GLY A 164 -23.69 8.59 -5.35
N LYS A 165 -24.71 8.54 -6.23
CA LYS A 165 -25.06 7.32 -6.99
C LYS A 165 -23.88 6.74 -7.79
N GLU A 166 -23.05 7.61 -8.38
CA GLU A 166 -21.85 7.18 -9.12
C GLU A 166 -20.82 6.54 -8.23
N VAL A 167 -20.72 7.02 -6.98
CA VAL A 167 -19.82 6.43 -5.97
C VAL A 167 -20.26 5.03 -5.65
N LEU A 168 -21.54 4.84 -5.32
CA LEU A 168 -22.09 3.54 -4.98
C LEU A 168 -22.05 2.54 -6.14
N ALA A 169 -22.13 3.02 -7.38
CA ALA A 169 -22.06 2.18 -8.58
C ALA A 169 -20.63 1.69 -8.91
N ARG A 170 -19.61 2.27 -8.29
CA ARG A 170 -18.19 1.92 -8.50
C ARG A 170 -17.62 1.02 -7.42
N ILE A 171 -18.32 0.83 -6.32
CA ILE A 171 -17.98 -0.09 -5.22
C ILE A 171 -18.32 -1.52 -5.63
#